data_827ed9c1120b31b54178aed89a37fb4d
#
_entry.id   827ed9c1120b31b54178aed89a37fb4d
#
_cell.length_a   1.000
_cell.length_b   1.000
_cell.length_c   1.000
_cell.angle_alpha   90.00
_cell.angle_beta   90.00
_cell.angle_gamma   90.00
#
_symmetry.space_group_name_H-M   'P 1'
#
loop_
_entity.id
_entity.type
_entity.pdbx_description
1 polymer ?
#
loop_
_entity_poly.entity_id
_entity_poly.type
_entity_poly.pdbx_seq_one_letter_code
_entity_poly.pdbx_strand_id
1 'polypeptide(L)'
;MKKILLLGGSAQQIVAIKTAQKLGYYTVLCDYLPDNPGQYEADKFYLISTTDKEAILKVALDECVDGVLAYASDPAAPTAAYVAEKMKLLTNPYESVMTLCNKDRFRSFLKNNGFNTPVARGYSNNEVDTTLFSLPVIIKPVDSSGSKGATVLHSWDGLNEALEFAFSFSRSHRIIVEEFIEKKHPYLIGGDIFVNEGKVILWGLLNCHRDNNVNPLVPVGKSYPLLLDDVDEKVVQDTLQSMVDKLGIRFGSVNVELVVDKNNKVWPIDIGPRAGGNMIPDLLGMIFGVDVVEMAVLVAMGEKIEEKINKGIPFYATHNLHTSQNGKYKTIEFSDELENKIIKKCLYKKAGDEVYYFDNAAKALGIIFMKFKSQEEMTRILANINKYYSVVVE
;
A
#
# COMPACT_ATOMS: atom_id res chain seq x y z
N MET A 1 -14.52 -1.75 -28.91
CA MET A 1 -14.53 -1.40 -27.46
C MET A 1 -13.07 -1.54 -26.99
N LYS A 2 -12.54 -0.51 -26.32
CA LYS A 2 -11.19 -0.59 -25.75
C LYS A 2 -11.13 -1.64 -24.63
N LYS A 3 -10.00 -2.30 -24.49
CA LYS A 3 -9.76 -3.36 -23.51
C LYS A 3 -8.69 -2.97 -22.50
N ILE A 4 -8.93 -3.26 -21.22
CA ILE A 4 -7.95 -3.09 -20.16
C ILE A 4 -7.58 -4.44 -19.56
N LEU A 5 -6.26 -4.71 -19.40
CA LEU A 5 -5.75 -5.83 -18.65
C LEU A 5 -5.52 -5.45 -17.20
N LEU A 6 -6.17 -6.16 -16.31
CA LEU A 6 -6.09 -5.97 -14.85
C LEU A 6 -5.31 -7.13 -14.23
N LEU A 7 -4.31 -6.82 -13.41
CA LEU A 7 -3.46 -7.81 -12.76
C LEU A 7 -3.79 -7.91 -11.27
N GLY A 8 -4.52 -8.98 -10.93
CA GLY A 8 -4.99 -9.30 -9.58
C GLY A 8 -6.49 -9.12 -9.41
N GLY A 9 -7.14 -10.13 -8.83
CA GLY A 9 -8.59 -10.25 -8.65
C GLY A 9 -9.04 -10.33 -7.20
N SER A 10 -8.23 -9.89 -6.23
CA SER A 10 -8.62 -9.87 -4.80
C SER A 10 -9.79 -8.93 -4.53
N ALA A 11 -10.46 -9.10 -3.39
CA ALA A 11 -11.61 -8.27 -3.00
C ALA A 11 -11.34 -6.76 -3.07
N GLN A 12 -10.12 -6.33 -2.76
CA GLN A 12 -9.73 -4.91 -2.83
C GLN A 12 -9.54 -4.41 -4.27
N GLN A 13 -9.40 -5.31 -5.25
CA GLN A 13 -9.14 -4.98 -6.66
C GLN A 13 -10.43 -4.95 -7.50
N ILE A 14 -11.53 -5.50 -6.99
CA ILE A 14 -12.84 -5.48 -7.66
C ILE A 14 -13.28 -4.05 -8.03
N VAL A 15 -12.95 -3.08 -7.20
CA VAL A 15 -13.29 -1.68 -7.47
C VAL A 15 -12.69 -1.20 -8.78
N ALA A 16 -11.46 -1.58 -9.12
CA ALA A 16 -10.83 -1.21 -10.40
C ALA A 16 -11.51 -1.88 -11.59
N ILE A 17 -11.92 -3.17 -11.45
CA ILE A 17 -12.68 -3.88 -12.48
C ILE A 17 -14.00 -3.15 -12.77
N LYS A 18 -14.79 -2.88 -11.72
CA LYS A 18 -16.09 -2.20 -11.84
C LYS A 18 -15.97 -0.77 -12.38
N THR A 19 -14.95 -0.04 -11.98
CA THR A 19 -14.67 1.29 -12.49
C THR A 19 -14.33 1.25 -13.98
N ALA A 20 -13.50 0.31 -14.42
CA ALA A 20 -13.17 0.13 -15.83
C ALA A 20 -14.42 -0.19 -16.68
N GLN A 21 -15.30 -1.07 -16.19
CA GLN A 21 -16.56 -1.40 -16.86
C GLN A 21 -17.52 -0.20 -16.90
N LYS A 22 -17.62 0.57 -15.81
CA LYS A 22 -18.43 1.81 -15.76
C LYS A 22 -17.98 2.83 -16.82
N LEU A 23 -16.66 2.88 -17.08
CA LEU A 23 -16.06 3.71 -18.12
C LEU A 23 -16.22 3.13 -19.54
N GLY A 24 -16.84 1.97 -19.68
CA GLY A 24 -17.13 1.34 -20.98
C GLY A 24 -15.96 0.51 -21.54
N TYR A 25 -14.98 0.12 -20.71
CA TYR A 25 -13.88 -0.76 -21.12
C TYR A 25 -14.23 -2.23 -20.91
N TYR A 26 -13.80 -3.08 -21.85
CA TYR A 26 -13.82 -4.54 -21.69
C TYR A 26 -12.69 -4.96 -20.77
N THR A 27 -12.99 -5.69 -19.71
CA THR A 27 -12.04 -6.05 -18.65
C THR A 27 -11.49 -7.47 -18.85
N VAL A 28 -10.16 -7.57 -19.00
CA VAL A 28 -9.41 -8.83 -19.02
C VAL A 28 -8.67 -8.93 -17.69
N LEU A 29 -8.89 -10.00 -16.93
CA LEU A 29 -8.28 -10.22 -15.63
C LEU A 29 -7.29 -11.38 -15.67
N CYS A 30 -6.11 -11.20 -15.06
CA CYS A 30 -5.19 -12.29 -14.75
C CYS A 30 -4.97 -12.37 -13.23
N ASP A 31 -5.07 -13.58 -12.68
CA ASP A 31 -4.71 -13.88 -11.29
C ASP A 31 -4.27 -15.35 -11.18
N TYR A 32 -3.44 -15.67 -10.18
CA TYR A 32 -2.96 -17.03 -9.94
C TYR A 32 -3.91 -17.87 -9.09
N LEU A 33 -4.86 -17.25 -8.37
CA LEU A 33 -5.85 -17.92 -7.53
C LEU A 33 -7.07 -18.33 -8.36
N PRO A 34 -7.41 -19.63 -8.38
CA PRO A 34 -8.53 -20.13 -9.18
C PRO A 34 -9.92 -19.71 -8.67
N ASP A 35 -9.99 -19.27 -7.40
CA ASP A 35 -11.21 -18.88 -6.70
C ASP A 35 -11.21 -17.40 -6.28
N ASN A 36 -10.38 -16.57 -6.92
CA ASN A 36 -10.36 -15.12 -6.63
C ASN A 36 -11.72 -14.47 -6.99
N PRO A 37 -12.22 -13.52 -6.18
CA PRO A 37 -13.55 -12.95 -6.41
C PRO A 37 -13.65 -12.08 -7.66
N GLY A 38 -12.54 -11.52 -8.16
CA GLY A 38 -12.52 -10.68 -9.35
C GLY A 38 -12.87 -11.43 -10.64
N GLN A 39 -12.64 -12.76 -10.70
CA GLN A 39 -12.98 -13.57 -11.88
C GLN A 39 -14.48 -13.56 -12.21
N TYR A 40 -15.34 -13.36 -11.20
CA TYR A 40 -16.79 -13.32 -11.37
C TYR A 40 -17.30 -11.93 -11.78
N GLU A 41 -16.43 -10.93 -11.72
CA GLU A 41 -16.75 -9.53 -12.03
C GLU A 41 -16.17 -9.09 -13.40
N ALA A 42 -15.02 -9.65 -13.80
CA ALA A 42 -14.38 -9.29 -15.07
C ALA A 42 -15.08 -9.96 -16.26
N ASP A 43 -15.01 -9.32 -17.44
CA ASP A 43 -15.58 -9.87 -18.68
C ASP A 43 -14.85 -11.11 -19.16
N LYS A 44 -13.53 -11.20 -18.88
CA LYS A 44 -12.71 -12.37 -19.21
C LYS A 44 -11.64 -12.61 -18.15
N PHE A 45 -11.43 -13.87 -17.80
CA PHE A 45 -10.44 -14.30 -16.80
C PHE A 45 -9.42 -15.29 -17.36
N TYR A 46 -8.17 -15.11 -16.96
CA TYR A 46 -7.06 -16.02 -17.22
C TYR A 46 -6.40 -16.44 -15.91
N LEU A 47 -6.31 -17.74 -15.65
CA LEU A 47 -5.59 -18.28 -14.50
C LEU A 47 -4.09 -18.28 -14.77
N ILE A 48 -3.45 -17.12 -14.58
CA ILE A 48 -2.03 -16.89 -14.83
C ILE A 48 -1.47 -16.04 -13.71
N SER A 49 -0.27 -16.40 -13.21
CA SER A 49 0.41 -15.61 -12.19
C SER A 49 0.69 -14.19 -12.68
N THR A 50 0.31 -13.20 -11.89
CA THR A 50 0.57 -11.78 -12.17
C THR A 50 2.06 -11.41 -12.16
N THR A 51 2.94 -12.34 -11.74
CA THR A 51 4.40 -12.17 -11.77
C THR A 51 5.07 -12.87 -12.96
N ASP A 52 4.33 -13.66 -13.73
CA ASP A 52 4.81 -14.26 -14.98
C ASP A 52 4.64 -13.27 -16.15
N LYS A 53 5.63 -12.40 -16.30
CA LYS A 53 5.58 -11.29 -17.26
C LYS A 53 5.46 -11.75 -18.72
N GLU A 54 6.02 -12.92 -19.09
CA GLU A 54 5.96 -13.41 -20.45
C GLU A 54 4.58 -14.00 -20.76
N ALA A 55 4.00 -14.77 -19.85
CA ALA A 55 2.64 -15.28 -20.00
C ALA A 55 1.60 -14.14 -20.03
N ILE A 56 1.78 -13.13 -19.18
CA ILE A 56 0.92 -11.93 -19.17
C ILE A 56 1.06 -11.14 -20.48
N LEU A 57 2.29 -10.96 -20.99
CA LEU A 57 2.52 -10.31 -22.28
C LEU A 57 1.80 -11.04 -23.42
N LYS A 58 1.85 -12.37 -23.41
CA LYS A 58 1.13 -13.19 -24.40
C LYS A 58 -0.37 -12.93 -24.34
N VAL A 59 -0.98 -12.94 -23.14
CA VAL A 59 -2.42 -12.61 -22.99
C VAL A 59 -2.71 -11.21 -23.51
N ALA A 60 -1.89 -10.22 -23.16
CA ALA A 60 -2.08 -8.84 -23.57
C ALA A 60 -2.07 -8.67 -25.11
N LEU A 61 -1.17 -9.39 -25.78
CA LEU A 61 -1.06 -9.41 -27.25
C LEU A 61 -2.24 -10.14 -27.89
N ASP A 62 -2.60 -11.35 -27.40
CA ASP A 62 -3.70 -12.16 -27.91
C ASP A 62 -5.05 -11.43 -27.77
N GLU A 63 -5.23 -10.68 -26.69
CA GLU A 63 -6.43 -9.86 -26.44
C GLU A 63 -6.40 -8.48 -27.10
N CYS A 64 -5.24 -8.03 -27.59
CA CYS A 64 -5.04 -6.70 -28.14
C CYS A 64 -5.50 -5.62 -27.16
N VAL A 65 -4.97 -5.65 -25.93
CA VAL A 65 -5.38 -4.69 -24.87
C VAL A 65 -4.82 -3.29 -25.14
N ASP A 66 -5.57 -2.27 -24.75
CA ASP A 66 -5.24 -0.84 -24.90
C ASP A 66 -4.60 -0.23 -23.65
N GLY A 67 -4.63 -0.94 -22.52
CA GLY A 67 -4.03 -0.52 -21.26
C GLY A 67 -3.79 -1.68 -20.31
N VAL A 68 -2.86 -1.50 -19.35
CA VAL A 68 -2.50 -2.49 -18.32
C VAL A 68 -2.46 -1.82 -16.97
N LEU A 69 -3.12 -2.39 -15.97
CA LEU A 69 -3.17 -1.84 -14.61
C LEU A 69 -2.94 -2.93 -13.55
N ALA A 70 -1.93 -2.72 -12.70
CA ALA A 70 -1.73 -3.44 -11.44
C ALA A 70 -2.28 -2.60 -10.28
N TYR A 71 -3.58 -2.70 -10.01
CA TYR A 71 -4.22 -1.93 -8.94
C TYR A 71 -3.90 -2.56 -7.57
N ALA A 72 -3.35 -1.74 -6.66
CA ALA A 72 -3.04 -2.12 -5.26
C ALA A 72 -2.20 -3.42 -5.11
N SER A 73 -1.28 -3.68 -6.05
CA SER A 73 -0.46 -4.90 -6.06
C SER A 73 1.00 -4.63 -6.40
N ASP A 74 1.86 -4.58 -5.38
CA ASP A 74 3.32 -4.45 -5.58
C ASP A 74 3.91 -5.59 -6.42
N PRO A 75 3.52 -6.88 -6.22
CA PRO A 75 4.05 -7.96 -7.04
C PRO A 75 3.73 -7.86 -8.52
N ALA A 76 2.57 -7.29 -8.85
CA ALA A 76 2.10 -7.19 -10.22
C ALA A 76 2.57 -5.91 -10.95
N ALA A 77 2.95 -4.87 -10.21
CA ALA A 77 3.35 -3.59 -10.79
C ALA A 77 4.52 -3.70 -11.79
N PRO A 78 5.60 -4.47 -11.51
CA PRO A 78 6.66 -4.69 -12.50
C PRO A 78 6.17 -5.36 -13.78
N THR A 79 5.28 -6.34 -13.66
CA THR A 79 4.71 -7.02 -14.83
C THR A 79 3.85 -6.07 -15.66
N ALA A 80 3.02 -5.25 -15.01
CA ALA A 80 2.21 -4.25 -15.72
C ALA A 80 3.09 -3.27 -16.50
N ALA A 81 4.15 -2.73 -15.88
CA ALA A 81 5.08 -1.84 -16.55
C ALA A 81 5.81 -2.52 -17.72
N TYR A 82 6.30 -3.75 -17.52
CA TYR A 82 6.96 -4.54 -18.58
C TYR A 82 6.06 -4.75 -19.80
N VAL A 83 4.85 -5.22 -19.56
CA VAL A 83 3.88 -5.50 -20.63
C VAL A 83 3.50 -4.23 -21.39
N ALA A 84 3.16 -3.17 -20.65
CA ALA A 84 2.79 -1.90 -21.26
C ALA A 84 3.95 -1.28 -22.07
N GLU A 85 5.20 -1.37 -21.58
CA GLU A 85 6.39 -0.89 -22.30
C GLU A 85 6.61 -1.70 -23.58
N LYS A 86 6.51 -3.05 -23.54
CA LYS A 86 6.63 -3.92 -24.71
C LYS A 86 5.55 -3.65 -25.77
N MET A 87 4.35 -3.34 -25.35
CA MET A 87 3.23 -2.99 -26.23
C MET A 87 3.21 -1.52 -26.65
N LYS A 88 4.15 -0.69 -26.17
CA LYS A 88 4.21 0.76 -26.39
C LYS A 88 2.95 1.49 -25.89
N LEU A 89 2.34 0.98 -24.83
CA LEU A 89 1.25 1.61 -24.13
C LEU A 89 1.78 2.63 -23.10
N LEU A 90 0.92 3.50 -22.60
CA LEU A 90 1.30 4.47 -21.56
C LEU A 90 1.69 3.73 -20.27
N THR A 91 2.87 4.03 -19.75
CA THR A 91 3.40 3.43 -18.52
C THR A 91 4.53 4.26 -17.94
N ASN A 92 4.90 3.96 -16.69
CA ASN A 92 6.15 4.42 -16.09
C ASN A 92 7.32 3.52 -16.55
N PRO A 93 8.58 4.00 -16.56
CA PRO A 93 9.72 3.21 -16.96
C PRO A 93 9.83 1.92 -16.14
N TYR A 94 9.96 0.77 -16.81
CA TYR A 94 10.04 -0.54 -16.15
C TYR A 94 11.13 -0.60 -15.08
N GLU A 95 12.33 -0.07 -15.35
CA GLU A 95 13.44 -0.06 -14.39
C GLU A 95 13.15 0.81 -13.15
N SER A 96 12.38 1.88 -13.30
CA SER A 96 11.94 2.71 -12.18
C SER A 96 10.93 1.98 -11.30
N VAL A 97 9.98 1.28 -11.91
CA VAL A 97 9.02 0.42 -11.20
C VAL A 97 9.76 -0.70 -10.47
N MET A 98 10.72 -1.37 -11.12
CA MET A 98 11.57 -2.39 -10.50
C MET A 98 12.39 -1.83 -9.33
N THR A 99 12.89 -0.60 -9.45
CA THR A 99 13.63 0.08 -8.37
C THR A 99 12.75 0.27 -7.14
N LEU A 100 11.53 0.71 -7.32
CA LEU A 100 10.57 0.92 -6.22
C LEU A 100 10.07 -0.41 -5.61
N CYS A 101 9.92 -1.46 -6.41
CA CYS A 101 9.44 -2.76 -5.94
C CYS A 101 10.53 -3.64 -5.28
N ASN A 102 11.79 -3.20 -5.23
CA ASN A 102 12.88 -3.94 -4.62
C ASN A 102 13.66 -3.06 -3.64
N LYS A 103 13.67 -3.43 -2.38
CA LYS A 103 14.26 -2.60 -1.31
C LYS A 103 15.76 -2.36 -1.46
N ASP A 104 16.53 -3.34 -1.94
CA ASP A 104 17.96 -3.15 -2.22
C ASP A 104 18.18 -2.07 -3.31
N ARG A 105 17.42 -2.18 -4.42
CA ARG A 105 17.48 -1.18 -5.50
C ARG A 105 17.02 0.18 -5.02
N PHE A 106 15.95 0.22 -4.23
CA PHE A 106 15.41 1.46 -3.69
C PHE A 106 16.41 2.16 -2.76
N ARG A 107 17.07 1.43 -1.83
CA ARG A 107 18.10 2.01 -0.97
C ARG A 107 19.30 2.53 -1.77
N SER A 108 19.72 1.79 -2.79
CA SER A 108 20.78 2.22 -3.71
C SER A 108 20.39 3.48 -4.47
N PHE A 109 19.14 3.56 -4.96
CA PHE A 109 18.61 4.75 -5.63
C PHE A 109 18.63 5.97 -4.69
N LEU A 110 18.12 5.83 -3.45
CA LEU A 110 18.11 6.92 -2.48
C LEU A 110 19.52 7.44 -2.23
N LYS A 111 20.48 6.54 -1.95
CA LYS A 111 21.88 6.89 -1.70
C LYS A 111 22.52 7.62 -2.88
N ASN A 112 22.37 7.07 -4.10
CA ASN A 112 23.00 7.60 -5.31
C ASN A 112 22.42 8.95 -5.75
N ASN A 113 21.22 9.29 -5.28
CA ASN A 113 20.54 10.54 -5.62
C ASN A 113 20.51 11.56 -4.47
N GLY A 114 21.23 11.30 -3.36
CA GLY A 114 21.36 12.25 -2.25
C GLY A 114 20.13 12.34 -1.34
N PHE A 115 19.23 11.36 -1.39
CA PHE A 115 18.14 11.24 -0.43
C PHE A 115 18.61 10.58 0.87
N ASN A 116 17.96 10.88 1.99
CA ASN A 116 18.25 10.16 3.23
C ASN A 116 17.83 8.70 3.09
N THR A 117 18.71 7.82 3.55
CA THR A 117 18.48 6.38 3.55
C THR A 117 19.15 5.76 4.78
N PRO A 118 18.52 4.79 5.47
CA PRO A 118 19.17 4.11 6.57
C PRO A 118 20.43 3.39 6.10
N VAL A 119 21.35 3.11 7.00
CA VAL A 119 22.39 2.10 6.75
C VAL A 119 21.64 0.80 6.47
N ALA A 120 21.90 0.21 5.31
CA ALA A 120 21.15 -0.95 4.85
C ALA A 120 22.05 -1.88 4.04
N ARG A 121 21.85 -3.20 4.19
CA ARG A 121 22.55 -4.21 3.41
C ARG A 121 21.66 -5.42 3.16
N GLY A 122 21.64 -5.89 1.90
CA GLY A 122 20.92 -7.09 1.49
C GLY A 122 21.77 -8.35 1.66
N TYR A 123 21.10 -9.45 2.04
CA TYR A 123 21.71 -10.75 2.26
C TYR A 123 20.89 -11.84 1.58
N SER A 124 21.60 -12.88 1.08
CA SER A 124 21.00 -14.10 0.49
C SER A 124 21.30 -15.36 1.35
N ASN A 125 21.92 -15.17 2.51
CA ASN A 125 22.22 -16.20 3.49
C ASN A 125 22.11 -15.59 4.91
N ASN A 126 22.31 -16.40 5.94
CA ASN A 126 22.21 -15.99 7.35
C ASN A 126 23.50 -15.33 7.90
N GLU A 127 24.50 -15.09 7.06
CA GLU A 127 25.79 -14.51 7.48
C GLU A 127 25.71 -12.96 7.50
N VAL A 128 25.01 -12.43 8.50
CA VAL A 128 24.88 -10.99 8.69
C VAL A 128 26.06 -10.43 9.46
N ASP A 129 26.74 -9.45 8.87
CA ASP A 129 27.76 -8.67 9.57
C ASP A 129 27.09 -7.61 10.46
N THR A 130 26.90 -7.96 11.74
CA THR A 130 26.22 -7.10 12.71
C THR A 130 27.02 -5.85 13.06
N THR A 131 28.34 -5.81 12.78
CA THR A 131 29.20 -4.65 13.07
C THR A 131 28.89 -3.44 12.18
N LEU A 132 28.17 -3.64 11.09
CA LEU A 132 27.76 -2.59 10.15
C LEU A 132 26.59 -1.73 10.65
N PHE A 133 25.90 -2.16 11.70
CA PHE A 133 24.61 -1.57 12.11
C PHE A 133 24.61 -1.15 13.57
N SER A 134 23.91 -0.07 13.86
CA SER A 134 23.51 0.34 15.20
C SER A 134 22.09 -0.14 15.49
N LEU A 135 21.88 -0.76 16.65
CA LEU A 135 20.54 -1.15 17.10
C LEU A 135 19.68 0.09 17.49
N PRO A 136 18.37 0.05 17.29
CA PRO A 136 17.59 -1.06 16.74
C PRO A 136 17.72 -1.18 15.22
N VAL A 137 17.53 -2.40 14.70
CA VAL A 137 17.48 -2.69 13.27
C VAL A 137 16.15 -3.32 12.87
N ILE A 138 15.78 -3.19 11.61
CA ILE A 138 14.66 -3.93 11.00
C ILE A 138 15.20 -4.92 9.97
N ILE A 139 14.73 -6.16 10.05
CA ILE A 139 15.01 -7.24 9.10
C ILE A 139 13.73 -7.53 8.33
N LYS A 140 13.79 -7.57 7.00
CA LYS A 140 12.61 -7.78 6.16
C LYS A 140 12.97 -8.34 4.78
N PRO A 141 12.04 -9.03 4.08
CA PRO A 141 12.25 -9.43 2.69
C PRO A 141 12.42 -8.21 1.78
N VAL A 142 13.24 -8.32 0.72
CA VAL A 142 13.44 -7.22 -0.23
C VAL A 142 12.24 -7.01 -1.16
N ASP A 143 11.39 -8.02 -1.33
CA ASP A 143 10.33 -8.14 -2.35
C ASP A 143 8.95 -8.45 -1.76
N SER A 144 8.74 -8.20 -0.48
CA SER A 144 7.46 -8.36 0.23
C SER A 144 6.88 -7.01 0.64
N SER A 145 5.56 -6.95 0.80
CA SER A 145 4.79 -5.78 1.23
C SER A 145 3.87 -6.10 2.42
N GLY A 146 3.29 -5.06 3.06
CA GLY A 146 2.35 -5.23 4.17
C GLY A 146 3.00 -5.78 5.43
N SER A 147 4.26 -5.48 5.67
CA SER A 147 5.05 -5.91 6.84
C SER A 147 5.23 -7.42 7.01
N LYS A 148 4.94 -8.21 5.96
CA LYS A 148 5.15 -9.67 5.98
C LYS A 148 6.62 -9.99 6.08
N GLY A 149 7.01 -10.81 7.06
CA GLY A 149 8.39 -11.20 7.29
C GLY A 149 9.26 -10.10 7.90
N ALA A 150 8.68 -9.01 8.42
CA ALA A 150 9.43 -7.91 9.03
C ALA A 150 9.54 -8.10 10.56
N THR A 151 10.76 -7.90 11.09
CA THR A 151 11.06 -7.95 12.53
C THR A 151 11.96 -6.80 12.91
N VAL A 152 11.66 -6.11 14.01
CA VAL A 152 12.55 -5.12 14.63
C VAL A 152 13.33 -5.78 15.76
N LEU A 153 14.65 -5.66 15.73
CA LEU A 153 15.54 -6.16 16.78
C LEU A 153 16.13 -5.00 17.58
N HIS A 154 15.97 -5.08 18.90
CA HIS A 154 16.60 -4.19 19.89
C HIS A 154 17.84 -4.84 20.51
N SER A 155 18.04 -6.13 20.33
CA SER A 155 19.28 -6.89 20.62
C SER A 155 19.53 -7.91 19.52
N TRP A 156 20.75 -8.44 19.40
CA TRP A 156 21.09 -9.45 18.40
C TRP A 156 20.66 -10.88 18.79
N ASP A 157 20.11 -11.09 19.97
CA ASP A 157 19.75 -12.42 20.49
C ASP A 157 18.68 -13.13 19.63
N GLY A 158 17.77 -12.39 18.99
CA GLY A 158 16.73 -12.93 18.11
C GLY A 158 17.08 -12.91 16.62
N LEU A 159 18.37 -12.76 16.25
CA LEU A 159 18.78 -12.58 14.86
C LEU A 159 18.38 -13.75 13.96
N ASN A 160 18.65 -14.98 14.38
CA ASN A 160 18.41 -16.16 13.54
C ASN A 160 16.93 -16.36 13.24
N GLU A 161 16.08 -16.24 14.26
CA GLU A 161 14.63 -16.34 14.12
C GLU A 161 14.07 -15.24 13.18
N ALA A 162 14.58 -14.02 13.30
CA ALA A 162 14.19 -12.91 12.44
C ALA A 162 14.64 -13.12 10.97
N LEU A 163 15.80 -13.69 10.74
CA LEU A 163 16.29 -14.04 9.41
C LEU A 163 15.45 -15.15 8.77
N GLU A 164 15.20 -16.24 9.49
CA GLU A 164 14.35 -17.35 9.01
C GLU A 164 12.95 -16.86 8.68
N PHE A 165 12.37 -16.03 9.55
CA PHE A 165 11.05 -15.42 9.31
C PHE A 165 11.07 -14.53 8.05
N ALA A 166 12.07 -13.69 7.87
CA ALA A 166 12.18 -12.85 6.68
C ALA A 166 12.37 -13.66 5.40
N PHE A 167 13.24 -14.68 5.40
CA PHE A 167 13.46 -15.55 4.24
C PHE A 167 12.20 -16.34 3.86
N SER A 168 11.36 -16.73 4.81
CA SER A 168 10.12 -17.47 4.53
C SER A 168 9.10 -16.67 3.71
N PHE A 169 9.20 -15.33 3.69
CA PHE A 169 8.35 -14.44 2.91
C PHE A 169 9.03 -13.83 1.68
N SER A 170 10.31 -14.13 1.44
CA SER A 170 11.02 -13.61 0.28
C SER A 170 10.90 -14.54 -0.93
N ARG A 171 10.37 -14.02 -2.03
CA ARG A 171 10.26 -14.75 -3.32
C ARG A 171 11.60 -14.93 -4.01
N SER A 172 12.50 -13.97 -3.85
CA SER A 172 13.85 -13.99 -4.42
C SER A 172 14.89 -14.64 -3.48
N HIS A 173 14.43 -15.15 -2.33
CA HIS A 173 15.30 -15.66 -1.27
C HIS A 173 16.38 -14.63 -0.88
N ARG A 174 15.93 -13.37 -0.70
CA ARG A 174 16.80 -12.25 -0.32
C ARG A 174 16.13 -11.35 0.70
N ILE A 175 16.89 -10.98 1.73
CA ILE A 175 16.42 -10.10 2.80
C ILE A 175 17.29 -8.83 2.87
N ILE A 176 16.81 -7.83 3.58
CA ILE A 176 17.56 -6.62 3.90
C ILE A 176 17.55 -6.38 5.40
N VAL A 177 18.72 -6.02 5.95
CA VAL A 177 18.88 -5.50 7.31
C VAL A 177 19.09 -3.99 7.20
N GLU A 178 18.35 -3.23 7.98
CA GLU A 178 18.39 -1.75 7.95
C GLU A 178 18.39 -1.20 9.38
N GLU A 179 19.08 -0.10 9.63
CA GLU A 179 18.89 0.68 10.85
C GLU A 179 17.45 1.18 10.95
N PHE A 180 16.85 1.08 12.12
CA PHE A 180 15.47 1.52 12.35
C PHE A 180 15.44 3.03 12.60
N ILE A 181 14.75 3.78 11.74
CA ILE A 181 14.68 5.24 11.83
C ILE A 181 13.57 5.66 12.80
N GLU A 182 13.96 6.36 13.86
CA GLU A 182 13.03 6.92 14.82
C GLU A 182 12.36 8.19 14.28
N LYS A 183 11.03 8.23 14.35
CA LYS A 183 10.22 9.38 13.95
C LYS A 183 10.11 10.41 15.07
N LYS A 184 10.04 11.72 14.73
CA LYS A 184 9.78 12.80 15.69
C LYS A 184 8.29 13.00 16.01
N HIS A 185 7.39 12.48 15.20
CA HIS A 185 5.94 12.62 15.34
C HIS A 185 5.27 11.27 15.66
N PRO A 186 4.02 11.27 16.14
CA PRO A 186 3.39 10.04 16.66
C PRO A 186 3.20 8.96 15.62
N TYR A 187 3.03 9.34 14.35
CA TYR A 187 2.64 8.43 13.27
C TYR A 187 3.70 8.36 12.18
N LEU A 188 3.74 7.25 11.48
CA LEU A 188 4.42 7.16 10.19
C LEU A 188 3.58 7.92 9.16
N ILE A 189 4.20 8.64 8.26
CA ILE A 189 3.52 9.32 7.15
C ILE A 189 3.32 8.31 6.03
N GLY A 190 2.11 8.19 5.53
CA GLY A 190 1.80 7.32 4.40
C GLY A 190 0.62 7.85 3.60
N GLY A 191 0.08 7.02 2.72
CA GLY A 191 -1.01 7.38 1.82
C GLY A 191 -0.60 7.23 0.38
N ASP A 192 -1.30 7.91 -0.52
CA ASP A 192 -0.99 7.91 -1.93
C ASP A 192 -0.78 9.34 -2.44
N ILE A 193 0.24 9.53 -3.24
CA ILE A 193 0.29 10.68 -4.15
C ILE A 193 -0.19 10.23 -5.53
N PHE A 194 -0.74 11.15 -6.31
CA PHE A 194 -1.09 10.88 -7.70
C PHE A 194 -0.29 11.75 -8.64
N VAL A 195 0.41 11.11 -9.58
CA VAL A 195 1.27 11.76 -10.56
C VAL A 195 0.55 11.83 -11.90
N ASN A 196 0.57 13.01 -12.52
CA ASN A 196 0.13 13.21 -13.90
C ASN A 196 1.17 14.03 -14.65
N GLU A 197 1.63 13.54 -15.80
CA GLU A 197 2.67 14.14 -16.63
C GLU A 197 3.97 14.50 -15.87
N GLY A 198 4.32 13.70 -14.85
CA GLY A 198 5.51 13.91 -14.01
C GLY A 198 5.30 14.88 -12.85
N LYS A 199 4.11 15.45 -12.68
CA LYS A 199 3.80 16.32 -11.55
C LYS A 199 2.86 15.63 -10.57
N VAL A 200 3.12 15.78 -9.28
CA VAL A 200 2.20 15.35 -8.24
C VAL A 200 1.03 16.33 -8.21
N ILE A 201 -0.15 15.83 -8.57
CA ILE A 201 -1.39 16.62 -8.60
C ILE A 201 -2.26 16.38 -7.37
N LEU A 202 -2.12 15.22 -6.69
CA LEU A 202 -2.82 14.92 -5.43
C LEU A 202 -1.78 14.53 -4.38
N TRP A 203 -1.79 15.25 -3.25
CA TRP A 203 -0.99 14.98 -2.05
C TRP A 203 -1.86 14.29 -1.00
N GLY A 204 -2.15 13.02 -1.19
CA GLY A 204 -2.95 12.21 -0.27
C GLY A 204 -2.14 11.68 0.91
N LEU A 205 -1.42 12.56 1.61
CA LEU A 205 -0.58 12.21 2.76
C LEU A 205 -1.44 12.06 4.02
N LEU A 206 -1.25 10.96 4.74
CA LEU A 206 -2.06 10.52 5.85
C LEU A 206 -1.20 10.10 7.04
N ASN A 207 -1.72 10.22 8.26
CA ASN A 207 -1.14 9.57 9.43
C ASN A 207 -1.42 8.07 9.38
N CYS A 208 -0.39 7.24 9.56
CA CYS A 208 -0.50 5.79 9.57
C CYS A 208 -0.56 5.26 11.00
N HIS A 209 -1.71 4.71 11.38
CA HIS A 209 -1.92 4.14 12.70
C HIS A 209 -1.39 2.70 12.80
N ARG A 210 -0.91 2.33 13.98
CA ARG A 210 -0.43 1.00 14.35
C ARG A 210 -1.09 0.57 15.65
N ASP A 211 -1.24 -0.72 15.86
CA ASP A 211 -1.70 -1.30 17.13
C ASP A 211 -0.56 -2.07 17.80
N ASN A 212 0.01 -1.47 18.84
CA ASN A 212 1.10 -2.07 19.61
C ASN A 212 0.68 -3.32 20.39
N ASN A 213 -0.61 -3.55 20.60
CA ASN A 213 -1.11 -4.74 21.31
C ASN A 213 -1.15 -5.99 20.42
N VAL A 214 -1.04 -5.81 19.10
CA VAL A 214 -1.11 -6.92 18.14
C VAL A 214 0.20 -7.03 17.37
N ASN A 215 0.46 -6.09 16.45
CA ASN A 215 1.71 -6.01 15.72
C ASN A 215 2.02 -4.55 15.35
N PRO A 216 3.05 -3.93 15.96
CA PRO A 216 3.36 -2.51 15.77
C PRO A 216 3.87 -2.17 14.36
N LEU A 217 4.17 -3.16 13.53
CA LEU A 217 4.60 -2.95 12.14
C LEU A 217 3.44 -2.95 11.16
N VAL A 218 2.30 -3.57 11.50
CA VAL A 218 1.15 -3.69 10.59
C VAL A 218 0.26 -2.45 10.64
N PRO A 219 -0.07 -1.85 9.47
CA PRO A 219 -1.02 -0.72 9.45
C PRO A 219 -2.42 -1.15 9.86
N VAL A 220 -2.99 -0.45 10.86
CA VAL A 220 -4.38 -0.66 11.31
C VAL A 220 -5.33 0.46 10.91
N GLY A 221 -4.85 1.54 10.31
CA GLY A 221 -5.71 2.63 9.87
C GLY A 221 -4.93 3.84 9.36
N LYS A 222 -5.69 4.78 8.83
CA LYS A 222 -5.18 6.07 8.32
C LYS A 222 -6.06 7.19 8.86
N SER A 223 -5.50 8.40 9.02
CA SER A 223 -6.30 9.60 9.35
C SER A 223 -5.79 10.85 8.64
N TYR A 224 -6.69 11.81 8.45
CA TYR A 224 -6.44 13.13 7.87
C TYR A 224 -7.12 14.22 8.75
N PRO A 225 -6.51 15.38 8.98
CA PRO A 225 -5.30 15.90 8.35
C PRO A 225 -4.01 15.26 8.85
N LEU A 226 -2.94 15.40 8.06
CA LEU A 226 -1.60 15.01 8.46
C LEU A 226 -1.15 15.85 9.66
N LEU A 227 -0.61 15.19 10.69
CA LEU A 227 -0.15 15.85 11.92
C LEU A 227 1.34 16.22 11.81
N LEU A 228 1.65 17.04 10.86
CA LEU A 228 2.94 17.72 10.68
C LEU A 228 2.72 19.23 10.64
N ASP A 229 3.76 20.01 10.94
CA ASP A 229 3.74 21.43 10.65
C ASP A 229 3.93 21.68 9.14
N ASP A 230 3.54 22.87 8.68
CA ASP A 230 3.56 23.23 7.25
C ASP A 230 4.98 23.18 6.67
N VAL A 231 6.02 23.45 7.47
CA VAL A 231 7.42 23.41 7.03
C VAL A 231 7.83 21.97 6.72
N ASP A 232 7.56 21.05 7.63
CA ASP A 232 7.86 19.63 7.44
C ASP A 232 7.04 19.02 6.31
N GLU A 233 5.75 19.37 6.19
CA GLU A 233 4.91 18.89 5.10
C GLU A 233 5.46 19.35 3.74
N LYS A 234 5.92 20.59 3.63
CA LYS A 234 6.55 21.10 2.41
C LYS A 234 7.83 20.34 2.06
N VAL A 235 8.70 20.05 3.04
CA VAL A 235 9.92 19.28 2.81
C VAL A 235 9.60 17.85 2.33
N VAL A 236 8.53 17.23 2.88
CA VAL A 236 8.04 15.93 2.43
C VAL A 236 7.59 15.99 0.98
N GLN A 237 6.77 16.98 0.61
CA GLN A 237 6.28 17.17 -0.76
C GLN A 237 7.43 17.39 -1.75
N ASP A 238 8.39 18.26 -1.41
CA ASP A 238 9.55 18.53 -2.26
C ASP A 238 10.44 17.30 -2.44
N THR A 239 10.61 16.50 -1.39
CA THR A 239 11.34 15.22 -1.44
C THR A 239 10.65 14.24 -2.39
N LEU A 240 9.35 14.07 -2.26
CA LEU A 240 8.57 13.13 -3.09
C LEU A 240 8.53 13.59 -4.56
N GLN A 241 8.34 14.90 -4.84
CA GLN A 241 8.39 15.40 -6.20
C GLN A 241 9.78 15.20 -6.82
N SER A 242 10.85 15.46 -6.07
CA SER A 242 12.23 15.20 -6.54
C SER A 242 12.47 13.71 -6.84
N MET A 243 11.89 12.80 -6.05
CA MET A 243 11.97 11.35 -6.33
C MET A 243 11.20 10.99 -7.60
N VAL A 244 10.00 11.52 -7.79
CA VAL A 244 9.19 11.36 -9.01
C VAL A 244 9.98 11.80 -10.23
N ASP A 245 10.60 12.99 -10.17
CA ASP A 245 11.41 13.54 -11.27
C ASP A 245 12.63 12.65 -11.59
N LYS A 246 13.38 12.21 -10.58
CA LYS A 246 14.60 11.40 -10.76
C LYS A 246 14.30 9.96 -11.24
N LEU A 247 13.17 9.40 -10.85
CA LEU A 247 12.70 8.08 -11.31
C LEU A 247 12.01 8.17 -12.68
N GLY A 248 11.70 9.37 -13.16
CA GLY A 248 10.93 9.54 -14.38
C GLY A 248 9.51 8.96 -14.28
N ILE A 249 8.94 8.95 -13.08
CA ILE A 249 7.54 8.56 -12.87
C ILE A 249 6.66 9.67 -13.45
N ARG A 250 5.79 9.29 -14.38
CA ARG A 250 4.96 10.26 -15.08
C ARG A 250 3.49 10.14 -14.78
N PHE A 251 3.01 8.95 -14.37
CA PHE A 251 1.59 8.67 -14.30
C PHE A 251 1.21 7.75 -13.14
N GLY A 252 0.00 7.97 -12.61
CA GLY A 252 -0.68 7.06 -11.70
C GLY A 252 -0.40 7.28 -10.23
N SER A 253 -1.03 6.44 -9.43
CA SER A 253 -0.86 6.44 -7.97
C SER A 253 0.51 5.93 -7.58
N VAL A 254 1.09 6.57 -6.58
CA VAL A 254 2.31 6.10 -5.89
C VAL A 254 2.00 6.05 -4.40
N ASN A 255 1.98 4.85 -3.85
CA ASN A 255 1.83 4.64 -2.41
C ASN A 255 3.13 5.01 -1.70
N VAL A 256 3.06 5.77 -0.62
CA VAL A 256 4.23 6.28 0.08
C VAL A 256 4.19 5.91 1.55
N GLU A 257 5.36 5.53 2.11
CA GLU A 257 5.62 5.47 3.55
C GLU A 257 6.95 6.15 3.84
N LEU A 258 6.94 7.13 4.75
CA LEU A 258 8.12 7.90 5.12
C LEU A 258 8.06 8.39 6.56
N VAL A 259 9.20 8.82 7.05
CA VAL A 259 9.39 9.33 8.41
C VAL A 259 10.07 10.70 8.33
N VAL A 260 9.69 11.61 9.21
CA VAL A 260 10.48 12.81 9.53
C VAL A 260 11.14 12.58 10.89
N ASP A 261 12.48 12.67 10.94
CA ASP A 261 13.26 12.47 12.16
C ASP A 261 13.35 13.75 13.02
N LYS A 262 13.96 13.63 14.21
CA LYS A 262 14.15 14.74 15.14
C LYS A 262 14.98 15.92 14.59
N ASN A 263 15.69 15.72 13.47
CA ASN A 263 16.47 16.74 12.79
C ASN A 263 15.74 17.29 11.56
N ASN A 264 14.44 17.05 11.42
CA ASN A 264 13.57 17.44 10.30
C ASN A 264 14.01 16.84 8.95
N LYS A 265 14.73 15.72 8.96
CA LYS A 265 15.10 15.01 7.76
C LYS A 265 13.99 14.04 7.36
N VAL A 266 13.65 14.05 6.07
CA VAL A 266 12.68 13.10 5.49
C VAL A 266 13.40 11.82 5.10
N TRP A 267 12.88 10.69 5.55
CA TRP A 267 13.39 9.35 5.28
C TRP A 267 12.33 8.53 4.54
N PRO A 268 12.46 8.34 3.23
CA PRO A 268 11.59 7.42 2.49
C PRO A 268 11.83 5.98 2.95
N ILE A 269 10.76 5.34 3.45
CA ILE A 269 10.83 3.98 4.00
C ILE A 269 10.42 2.94 2.97
N ASP A 270 9.25 3.15 2.35
CA ASP A 270 8.72 2.27 1.29
C ASP A 270 7.90 3.10 0.31
N ILE A 271 8.10 2.88 -0.99
CA ILE A 271 7.39 3.58 -2.06
C ILE A 271 6.94 2.54 -3.06
N GLY A 272 5.63 2.43 -3.26
CA GLY A 272 5.04 1.47 -4.20
C GLY A 272 4.49 2.18 -5.44
N PRO A 273 4.86 1.79 -6.67
CA PRO A 273 4.40 2.43 -7.92
C PRO A 273 2.98 1.96 -8.31
N ARG A 274 2.05 2.09 -7.36
CA ARG A 274 0.66 1.65 -7.48
C ARG A 274 -0.20 2.30 -6.39
N ALA A 275 -1.53 2.20 -6.50
CA ALA A 275 -2.45 2.64 -5.45
C ALA A 275 -2.24 1.86 -4.14
N GLY A 276 -2.42 2.51 -3.02
CA GLY A 276 -2.33 1.91 -1.70
C GLY A 276 -3.43 0.88 -1.44
N GLY A 277 -3.11 -0.13 -0.64
CA GLY A 277 -4.10 -1.08 -0.12
C GLY A 277 -4.98 -0.48 0.98
N ASN A 278 -5.82 -1.32 1.60
CA ASN A 278 -6.69 -0.91 2.71
C ASN A 278 -7.60 0.28 2.35
N MET A 279 -8.07 0.30 1.10
CA MET A 279 -9.02 1.30 0.58
C MET A 279 -8.54 2.77 0.77
N ILE A 280 -7.24 3.01 0.66
CA ILE A 280 -6.67 4.38 0.68
C ILE A 280 -7.30 5.24 -0.42
N PRO A 281 -7.44 4.80 -1.69
CA PRO A 281 -8.11 5.59 -2.73
C PRO A 281 -9.53 6.02 -2.38
N ASP A 282 -10.32 5.15 -1.75
CA ASP A 282 -11.68 5.49 -1.27
C ASP A 282 -11.64 6.60 -0.20
N LEU A 283 -10.70 6.49 0.75
CA LEU A 283 -10.52 7.53 1.79
C LEU A 283 -10.13 8.87 1.16
N LEU A 284 -9.19 8.87 0.22
CA LEU A 284 -8.78 10.07 -0.49
C LEU A 284 -9.94 10.67 -1.30
N GLY A 285 -10.79 9.84 -1.90
CA GLY A 285 -12.01 10.27 -2.55
C GLY A 285 -12.95 11.05 -1.61
N MET A 286 -13.14 10.55 -0.39
CA MET A 286 -13.95 11.23 0.63
C MET A 286 -13.32 12.54 1.11
N ILE A 287 -11.99 12.60 1.19
CA ILE A 287 -11.24 13.77 1.67
C ILE A 287 -11.18 14.86 0.58
N PHE A 288 -10.82 14.50 -0.65
CA PHE A 288 -10.50 15.45 -1.72
C PHE A 288 -11.56 15.57 -2.79
N GLY A 289 -12.63 14.76 -2.74
CA GLY A 289 -13.74 14.79 -3.69
C GLY A 289 -13.36 14.32 -5.09
N VAL A 290 -12.46 13.36 -5.21
CA VAL A 290 -11.94 12.80 -6.47
C VAL A 290 -12.10 11.28 -6.51
N ASP A 291 -12.29 10.70 -7.68
CA ASP A 291 -12.25 9.24 -7.85
C ASP A 291 -10.83 8.78 -8.26
N VAL A 292 -9.99 8.48 -7.25
CA VAL A 292 -8.59 8.05 -7.49
C VAL A 292 -8.53 6.74 -8.26
N VAL A 293 -9.54 5.87 -8.14
CA VAL A 293 -9.62 4.61 -8.89
C VAL A 293 -9.90 4.90 -10.36
N GLU A 294 -10.85 5.81 -10.63
CA GLU A 294 -11.16 6.26 -12.00
C GLU A 294 -9.95 6.91 -12.65
N MET A 295 -9.27 7.81 -11.93
CA MET A 295 -8.02 8.42 -12.38
C MET A 295 -6.96 7.37 -12.76
N ALA A 296 -6.78 6.32 -11.95
CA ALA A 296 -5.81 5.26 -12.22
C ALA A 296 -6.18 4.44 -13.48
N VAL A 297 -7.46 4.14 -13.69
CA VAL A 297 -7.96 3.45 -14.88
C VAL A 297 -7.79 4.31 -16.12
N LEU A 298 -8.19 5.60 -16.08
CA LEU A 298 -8.06 6.53 -17.21
C LEU A 298 -6.61 6.64 -17.66
N VAL A 299 -5.68 6.84 -16.72
CA VAL A 299 -4.25 6.93 -17.06
C VAL A 299 -3.72 5.64 -17.67
N ALA A 300 -4.09 4.47 -17.12
CA ALA A 300 -3.69 3.19 -17.70
C ALA A 300 -4.19 3.00 -19.13
N MET A 301 -5.31 3.64 -19.49
CA MET A 301 -5.90 3.64 -20.83
C MET A 301 -5.39 4.76 -21.74
N GLY A 302 -4.44 5.58 -21.26
CA GLY A 302 -3.89 6.72 -22.00
C GLY A 302 -4.88 7.89 -22.15
N GLU A 303 -5.90 7.94 -21.30
CA GLU A 303 -6.90 9.01 -21.31
C GLU A 303 -6.48 10.17 -20.40
N LYS A 304 -7.00 11.36 -20.66
CA LYS A 304 -6.75 12.56 -19.85
C LYS A 304 -7.57 12.52 -18.57
N ILE A 305 -6.96 13.02 -17.50
CA ILE A 305 -7.64 13.28 -16.24
C ILE A 305 -8.17 14.72 -16.28
N GLU A 306 -9.48 14.88 -16.14
CA GLU A 306 -10.14 16.19 -16.08
C GLU A 306 -10.62 16.55 -14.67
N GLU A 307 -10.34 15.68 -13.67
CA GLU A 307 -10.85 15.88 -12.31
C GLU A 307 -10.23 17.09 -11.62
N LYS A 308 -11.08 17.88 -10.97
CA LYS A 308 -10.68 18.98 -10.11
C LYS A 308 -10.50 18.48 -8.69
N ILE A 309 -9.24 18.47 -8.24
CA ILE A 309 -8.90 18.11 -6.86
C ILE A 309 -9.27 19.27 -5.92
N ASN A 310 -10.14 18.99 -4.95
CA ASN A 310 -10.57 19.97 -3.96
C ASN A 310 -9.57 20.09 -2.81
N LYS A 311 -9.72 21.15 -2.01
CA LYS A 311 -9.05 21.22 -0.72
C LYS A 311 -9.56 20.09 0.18
N GLY A 312 -8.65 19.39 0.86
CA GLY A 312 -9.01 18.27 1.73
C GLY A 312 -9.97 18.66 2.86
N ILE A 313 -11.01 17.84 3.05
CA ILE A 313 -11.96 17.96 4.16
C ILE A 313 -11.34 17.24 5.38
N PRO A 314 -11.17 17.91 6.54
CA PRO A 314 -10.49 17.33 7.69
C PRO A 314 -11.35 16.30 8.44
N PHE A 315 -10.67 15.57 9.34
CA PHE A 315 -11.21 14.66 10.35
C PHE A 315 -11.86 13.40 9.78
N TYR A 316 -11.28 12.84 8.72
CA TYR A 316 -11.60 11.52 8.23
C TYR A 316 -10.55 10.49 8.69
N ALA A 317 -11.01 9.29 8.97
CA ALA A 317 -10.13 8.17 9.26
C ALA A 317 -10.68 6.84 8.76
N THR A 318 -9.78 5.87 8.57
CA THR A 318 -10.13 4.45 8.44
C THR A 318 -9.56 3.65 9.60
N HIS A 319 -10.20 2.50 9.89
CA HIS A 319 -9.66 1.51 10.78
C HIS A 319 -9.90 0.10 10.24
N ASN A 320 -8.84 -0.70 10.21
CA ASN A 320 -8.90 -2.12 9.85
C ASN A 320 -9.38 -2.90 11.07
N LEU A 321 -10.58 -3.40 11.01
CA LEU A 321 -11.14 -4.27 12.06
C LEU A 321 -10.33 -5.55 12.14
N HIS A 322 -9.89 -5.91 13.33
CA HIS A 322 -9.02 -7.07 13.54
C HIS A 322 -9.26 -7.71 14.91
N THR A 323 -8.71 -8.89 15.11
CA THR A 323 -8.79 -9.65 16.36
C THR A 323 -7.42 -10.13 16.81
N SER A 324 -7.25 -10.26 18.14
CA SER A 324 -6.11 -10.92 18.77
C SER A 324 -6.34 -12.43 19.00
N GLN A 325 -7.43 -13.00 18.49
CA GLN A 325 -7.84 -14.39 18.73
C GLN A 325 -7.97 -15.16 17.42
N ASN A 326 -7.76 -16.49 17.48
CA ASN A 326 -8.12 -17.40 16.41
C ASN A 326 -9.48 -18.02 16.73
N GLY A 327 -10.28 -18.36 15.72
CA GLY A 327 -11.56 -19.08 15.89
C GLY A 327 -12.53 -18.78 14.76
N LYS A 328 -13.82 -19.04 14.99
CA LYS A 328 -14.88 -18.75 14.03
C LYS A 328 -15.51 -17.40 14.31
N TYR A 329 -15.52 -16.54 13.31
CA TYR A 329 -16.14 -15.23 13.39
C TYR A 329 -17.65 -15.35 13.59
N LYS A 330 -18.19 -14.64 14.57
CA LYS A 330 -19.63 -14.52 14.80
C LYS A 330 -20.16 -13.16 14.39
N THR A 331 -19.63 -12.10 15.00
CA THR A 331 -20.03 -10.71 14.71
C THR A 331 -18.98 -9.71 15.20
N ILE A 332 -19.17 -8.46 14.83
CA ILE A 332 -18.46 -7.31 15.43
C ILE A 332 -19.53 -6.43 16.07
N GLU A 333 -19.31 -6.08 17.33
CA GLU A 333 -20.16 -5.16 18.09
C GLU A 333 -19.44 -3.83 18.23
N PHE A 334 -20.14 -2.73 17.97
CA PHE A 334 -19.61 -1.38 18.08
C PHE A 334 -20.32 -0.66 19.23
N SER A 335 -19.59 0.17 19.98
CA SER A 335 -20.20 1.10 20.92
C SER A 335 -21.00 2.18 20.18
N ASP A 336 -22.03 2.72 20.80
CA ASP A 336 -22.85 3.81 20.24
C ASP A 336 -21.99 5.03 19.85
N GLU A 337 -20.95 5.31 20.63
CA GLU A 337 -20.05 6.42 20.34
C GLU A 337 -19.29 6.22 19.02
N LEU A 338 -18.76 5.03 18.76
CA LEU A 338 -18.05 4.72 17.51
C LEU A 338 -19.01 4.58 16.35
N GLU A 339 -20.15 3.90 16.56
CA GLU A 339 -21.17 3.70 15.53
C GLU A 339 -21.63 5.03 14.91
N ASN A 340 -21.82 6.06 15.75
CA ASN A 340 -22.19 7.41 15.33
C ASN A 340 -21.10 8.15 14.54
N LYS A 341 -19.87 7.61 14.44
CA LYS A 341 -18.77 8.16 13.62
C LYS A 341 -18.60 7.40 12.32
N ILE A 342 -19.09 6.18 12.26
CA ILE A 342 -18.92 5.32 11.08
C ILE A 342 -19.82 5.82 9.95
N ILE A 343 -19.21 6.09 8.80
CA ILE A 343 -19.92 6.54 7.58
C ILE A 343 -19.98 5.45 6.50
N LYS A 344 -19.07 4.44 6.58
CA LYS A 344 -19.03 3.28 5.67
C LYS A 344 -18.41 2.09 6.38
N LYS A 345 -19.00 0.90 6.21
CA LYS A 345 -18.46 -0.38 6.66
C LYS A 345 -18.19 -1.29 5.45
N CYS A 346 -17.00 -1.84 5.36
CA CYS A 346 -16.62 -2.83 4.36
C CYS A 346 -16.16 -4.09 5.10
N LEU A 347 -17.08 -5.01 5.37
CA LEU A 347 -16.77 -6.25 6.09
C LEU A 347 -16.37 -7.35 5.10
N TYR A 348 -15.31 -8.09 5.42
CA TYR A 348 -14.73 -9.15 4.58
C TYR A 348 -15.14 -10.54 5.06
N LYS A 349 -15.63 -10.65 6.31
CA LYS A 349 -15.97 -11.91 6.97
C LYS A 349 -17.46 -12.04 7.20
N LYS A 350 -17.96 -13.28 7.08
CA LYS A 350 -19.32 -13.68 7.40
C LYS A 350 -19.30 -14.60 8.62
N ALA A 351 -20.42 -14.69 9.36
CA ALA A 351 -20.55 -15.63 10.48
C ALA A 351 -20.20 -17.06 10.05
N GLY A 352 -19.32 -17.71 10.81
CA GLY A 352 -18.77 -19.03 10.53
C GLY A 352 -17.42 -19.06 9.83
N ASP A 353 -16.94 -17.92 9.27
CA ASP A 353 -15.62 -17.84 8.64
C ASP A 353 -14.50 -17.96 9.69
N GLU A 354 -13.40 -18.61 9.32
CA GLU A 354 -12.20 -18.65 10.14
C GLU A 354 -11.56 -17.26 10.23
N VAL A 355 -11.17 -16.87 11.44
CA VAL A 355 -10.42 -15.65 11.73
C VAL A 355 -9.17 -15.97 12.53
N TYR A 356 -8.16 -15.15 12.39
CA TYR A 356 -6.83 -15.40 12.93
C TYR A 356 -6.27 -14.16 13.60
N TYR A 357 -5.35 -14.39 14.55
CA TYR A 357 -4.56 -13.34 15.15
C TYR A 357 -3.96 -12.42 14.07
N PHE A 358 -4.10 -11.12 14.27
CA PHE A 358 -3.73 -10.10 13.29
C PHE A 358 -2.21 -9.82 13.30
N ASP A 359 -1.44 -10.61 12.59
CA ASP A 359 0.00 -10.45 12.39
C ASP A 359 0.37 -9.80 11.05
N ASN A 360 -0.60 -9.69 10.14
CA ASN A 360 -0.44 -9.02 8.86
C ASN A 360 -1.78 -8.46 8.33
N ALA A 361 -1.70 -7.49 7.41
CA ALA A 361 -2.87 -6.77 6.91
C ALA A 361 -3.90 -7.65 6.17
N ALA A 362 -3.52 -8.82 5.63
CA ALA A 362 -4.43 -9.73 4.94
C ALA A 362 -5.42 -10.43 5.90
N LYS A 363 -5.15 -10.39 7.20
CA LYS A 363 -6.03 -10.96 8.25
C LYS A 363 -7.07 -9.96 8.78
N ALA A 364 -7.20 -8.79 8.18
CA ALA A 364 -8.25 -7.84 8.54
C ALA A 364 -9.65 -8.45 8.29
N LEU A 365 -10.57 -8.16 9.21
CA LEU A 365 -11.96 -8.62 9.16
C LEU A 365 -12.84 -7.67 8.33
N GLY A 366 -12.35 -6.47 8.11
CA GLY A 366 -13.03 -5.41 7.39
C GLY A 366 -12.36 -4.06 7.61
N ILE A 367 -12.90 -3.04 6.99
CA ILE A 367 -12.46 -1.65 7.16
C ILE A 367 -13.69 -0.79 7.44
N ILE A 368 -13.59 0.08 8.45
CA ILE A 368 -14.56 1.14 8.70
C ILE A 368 -13.99 2.49 8.31
N PHE A 369 -14.83 3.33 7.74
CA PHE A 369 -14.55 4.74 7.45
C PHE A 369 -15.30 5.58 8.46
N MET A 370 -14.63 6.57 9.01
CA MET A 370 -15.16 7.40 10.09
C MET A 370 -14.99 8.88 9.77
N LYS A 371 -15.92 9.68 10.28
CA LYS A 371 -15.84 11.14 10.24
C LYS A 371 -16.05 11.70 11.65
N PHE A 372 -15.19 12.62 12.02
CA PHE A 372 -15.19 13.25 13.34
C PHE A 372 -15.49 14.76 13.24
N LYS A 373 -15.79 15.39 14.38
CA LYS A 373 -16.11 16.81 14.44
C LYS A 373 -14.85 17.67 14.68
N SER A 374 -13.82 17.09 15.32
CA SER A 374 -12.57 17.78 15.62
C SER A 374 -11.37 16.83 15.67
N GLN A 375 -10.17 17.41 15.66
CA GLN A 375 -8.91 16.67 15.80
C GLN A 375 -8.82 15.98 17.17
N GLU A 376 -9.27 16.63 18.25
CA GLU A 376 -9.23 16.08 19.62
C GLU A 376 -10.11 14.84 19.71
N GLU A 377 -11.34 14.90 19.18
CA GLU A 377 -12.27 13.76 19.15
C GLU A 377 -11.66 12.59 18.37
N MET A 378 -11.12 12.87 17.16
CA MET A 378 -10.49 11.87 16.32
C MET A 378 -9.30 11.21 17.03
N THR A 379 -8.39 12.00 17.59
CA THR A 379 -7.21 11.50 18.30
C THR A 379 -7.58 10.64 19.50
N ARG A 380 -8.54 11.09 20.33
CA ARG A 380 -9.02 10.37 21.51
C ARG A 380 -9.60 8.99 21.17
N ILE A 381 -10.47 8.94 20.15
CA ILE A 381 -11.12 7.70 19.76
C ILE A 381 -10.10 6.75 19.10
N LEU A 382 -9.29 7.23 18.15
CA LEU A 382 -8.33 6.39 17.45
C LEU A 382 -7.22 5.84 18.37
N ALA A 383 -6.78 6.60 19.37
CA ALA A 383 -5.81 6.12 20.35
C ALA A 383 -6.31 4.96 21.22
N ASN A 384 -7.62 4.78 21.32
CA ASN A 384 -8.28 3.76 22.15
C ASN A 384 -9.30 2.93 21.36
N ILE A 385 -9.19 2.86 20.05
CA ILE A 385 -10.26 2.34 19.18
C ILE A 385 -10.69 0.92 19.55
N ASN A 386 -9.78 0.08 20.04
CA ASN A 386 -10.05 -1.28 20.50
C ASN A 386 -10.98 -1.36 21.73
N LYS A 387 -11.29 -0.22 22.40
CA LYS A 387 -12.28 -0.15 23.47
C LYS A 387 -13.70 0.14 22.94
N TYR A 388 -13.81 0.51 21.69
CA TYR A 388 -15.07 0.94 21.07
C TYR A 388 -15.69 -0.10 20.15
N TYR A 389 -14.99 -1.21 19.91
CA TYR A 389 -15.56 -2.38 19.23
C TYR A 389 -15.03 -3.67 19.84
N SER A 390 -15.78 -4.73 19.68
CA SER A 390 -15.38 -6.08 20.04
C SER A 390 -15.67 -7.08 18.91
N VAL A 391 -14.73 -7.99 18.69
CA VAL A 391 -14.91 -9.11 17.75
C VAL A 391 -15.34 -10.32 18.55
N VAL A 392 -16.53 -10.85 18.26
CA VAL A 392 -17.05 -12.06 18.89
C VAL A 392 -16.60 -13.26 18.06
N VAL A 393 -15.82 -14.13 18.70
CA VAL A 393 -15.25 -15.37 18.11
C VAL A 393 -15.75 -16.56 18.93
N GLU A 394 -16.06 -17.67 18.25
CA GLU A 394 -16.41 -18.99 18.84
C GLU A 394 -15.25 -19.96 18.73
#